data_a06aaf2ab165a21a786ed895f9c5b79a
#
_entry.id   a06aaf2ab165a21a786ed895f9c5b79a
#
_cell.length_a   1.000
_cell.length_b   1.000
_cell.length_c   1.000
_cell.angle_alpha   90.00
_cell.angle_beta   90.00
_cell.angle_gamma   90.00
#
_symmetry.space_group_name_H-M   'P 1'
#
loop_
_entity.id
_entity.type
_entity.pdbx_description
1 polymer ?
#
loop_
_entity_poly.entity_id
_entity_poly.type
_entity_poly.pdbx_seq_one_letter_code
_entity_poly.pdbx_strand_id
1 'polypeptide(L)'
;MSALAFRERPPAAEPRGLLILHHGRGTDERDLLPLADVHDPQRELQVVSPRGPLQRPGWPGYHWYAVPRVGYPDPETFAATYSALSEFHDELWERTRLGPEQTVLGGFSMGTVMSYALGLGRDRPAPAGILAFSGFVPTVDDWVPELQSRTATHVFIAHGRNDPIIGVEFGRRARALLEGELDVEYHETDAAHYVDPAYLPAALHWLERAAPDPSGGDG
;
A
#
# COMPACT_ATOMS: atom_id res chain seq x y z
N MET A 1 -10.71 -14.07 -13.82
CA MET A 1 -9.29 -14.08 -13.35
C MET A 1 -8.66 -12.76 -13.75
N SER A 2 -8.18 -12.01 -12.77
CA SER A 2 -7.51 -10.72 -12.99
C SER A 2 -6.39 -10.86 -14.02
N ALA A 3 -6.29 -9.86 -14.91
CA ALA A 3 -5.25 -9.81 -15.93
C ALA A 3 -3.87 -9.36 -15.41
N LEU A 4 -3.74 -9.03 -14.11
CA LEU A 4 -2.50 -8.51 -13.54
C LEU A 4 -1.51 -9.66 -13.26
N ALA A 5 -0.28 -9.51 -13.77
CA ALA A 5 0.83 -10.36 -13.36
C ALA A 5 1.20 -10.03 -11.88
N PHE A 6 1.65 -11.01 -11.12
CA PHE A 6 2.05 -10.83 -9.74
C PHE A 6 3.12 -11.84 -9.30
N ARG A 7 3.71 -11.60 -8.15
CA ARG A 7 4.56 -12.54 -7.42
C ARG A 7 4.01 -12.78 -6.04
N GLU A 8 4.29 -13.96 -5.53
CA GLU A 8 3.93 -14.36 -4.17
C GLU A 8 5.16 -14.77 -3.38
N ARG A 9 5.15 -14.47 -2.10
CA ARG A 9 6.01 -15.07 -1.09
C ARG A 9 5.10 -15.86 -0.14
N PRO A 10 5.14 -17.20 -0.19
CA PRO A 10 4.29 -18.01 0.67
C PRO A 10 4.66 -17.85 2.14
N PRO A 11 3.70 -17.99 3.06
CA PRO A 11 3.94 -18.05 4.49
C PRO A 11 4.68 -19.34 4.88
N ALA A 12 5.24 -19.38 6.10
CA ALA A 12 5.91 -20.57 6.62
C ALA A 12 4.91 -21.64 7.14
N ALA A 13 3.70 -21.21 7.52
CA ALA A 13 2.60 -22.04 8.02
C ALA A 13 1.25 -21.46 7.55
N GLU A 14 0.16 -21.75 8.24
CA GLU A 14 -1.14 -21.08 8.01
C GLU A 14 -0.97 -19.57 8.19
N PRO A 15 -1.30 -18.74 7.18
CA PRO A 15 -1.08 -17.30 7.27
C PRO A 15 -2.09 -16.65 8.20
N ARG A 16 -1.62 -15.74 9.05
CA ARG A 16 -2.50 -14.92 9.90
C ARG A 16 -3.13 -13.75 9.14
N GLY A 17 -2.60 -13.40 7.96
CA GLY A 17 -3.10 -12.29 7.16
C GLY A 17 -2.39 -12.20 5.81
N LEU A 18 -2.79 -11.18 5.06
CA LEU A 18 -2.33 -10.89 3.70
C LEU A 18 -1.59 -9.55 3.68
N LEU A 19 -0.41 -9.51 3.06
CA LEU A 19 0.32 -8.28 2.77
C LEU A 19 0.39 -8.10 1.25
N ILE A 20 -0.28 -7.06 0.73
CA ILE A 20 -0.24 -6.71 -0.70
C ILE A 20 0.70 -5.53 -0.90
N LEU A 21 1.74 -5.70 -1.73
CA LEU A 21 2.79 -4.70 -1.94
C LEU A 21 2.71 -4.09 -3.34
N HIS A 22 2.42 -2.79 -3.42
CA HIS A 22 2.36 -2.02 -4.66
C HIS A 22 3.70 -1.32 -4.91
N HIS A 23 4.38 -1.71 -5.97
CA HIS A 23 5.73 -1.21 -6.32
C HIS A 23 5.76 0.27 -6.74
N GLY A 24 6.94 0.87 -6.70
CA GLY A 24 7.19 2.22 -7.18
C GLY A 24 7.12 2.35 -8.71
N ARG A 25 7.11 3.59 -9.20
CA ARG A 25 7.10 3.88 -10.63
C ARG A 25 8.37 3.39 -11.31
N GLY A 26 8.21 2.66 -12.43
CA GLY A 26 9.34 2.23 -13.26
C GLY A 26 10.04 0.95 -12.77
N THR A 27 9.41 0.24 -11.84
CA THR A 27 9.85 -1.06 -11.32
C THR A 27 8.85 -2.17 -11.67
N ASP A 28 8.86 -3.28 -10.96
CA ASP A 28 7.95 -4.40 -11.18
C ASP A 28 7.55 -5.11 -9.87
N GLU A 29 6.84 -6.21 -9.98
CA GLU A 29 6.33 -7.02 -8.86
C GLU A 29 7.40 -7.67 -7.98
N ARG A 30 8.69 -7.48 -8.27
CA ARG A 30 9.80 -8.00 -7.44
C ARG A 30 10.37 -6.94 -6.50
N ASP A 31 10.09 -5.67 -6.78
CA ASP A 31 10.74 -4.50 -6.16
C ASP A 31 10.64 -4.51 -4.62
N LEU A 32 9.43 -4.70 -4.10
CA LEU A 32 9.18 -4.62 -2.65
C LEU A 32 9.20 -5.99 -1.94
N LEU A 33 9.33 -7.11 -2.64
CA LEU A 33 9.38 -8.43 -1.99
C LEU A 33 10.52 -8.56 -0.96
N PRO A 34 11.72 -7.99 -1.16
CA PRO A 34 12.76 -8.02 -0.13
C PRO A 34 12.37 -7.29 1.17
N LEU A 35 11.50 -6.26 1.10
CA LEU A 35 10.97 -5.60 2.30
C LEU A 35 10.07 -6.54 3.11
N ALA A 36 9.35 -7.43 2.46
CA ALA A 36 8.52 -8.42 3.15
C ALA A 36 9.35 -9.38 4.02
N ASP A 37 10.56 -9.74 3.59
CA ASP A 37 11.45 -10.59 4.39
C ASP A 37 11.99 -9.87 5.64
N VAL A 38 12.04 -8.53 5.60
CA VAL A 38 12.44 -7.69 6.75
C VAL A 38 11.26 -7.43 7.68
N HIS A 39 10.07 -7.13 7.11
CA HIS A 39 8.88 -6.76 7.87
C HIS A 39 8.09 -7.97 8.43
N ASP A 40 8.31 -9.14 7.89
CA ASP A 40 7.70 -10.41 8.31
C ASP A 40 8.74 -11.53 8.29
N PRO A 41 9.76 -11.47 9.17
CA PRO A 41 10.86 -12.42 9.17
C PRO A 41 10.42 -13.84 9.57
N GLN A 42 9.33 -13.98 10.30
CA GLN A 42 8.74 -15.27 10.68
C GLN A 42 7.87 -15.85 9.54
N ARG A 43 7.62 -15.09 8.48
CA ARG A 43 6.78 -15.46 7.34
C ARG A 43 5.38 -15.90 7.77
N GLU A 44 4.76 -15.09 8.62
CA GLU A 44 3.39 -15.31 9.12
C GLU A 44 2.34 -14.79 8.15
N LEU A 45 2.74 -13.96 7.17
CA LEU A 45 1.85 -13.39 6.19
C LEU A 45 2.00 -14.04 4.81
N GLN A 46 0.88 -14.25 4.12
CA GLN A 46 0.88 -14.43 2.68
C GLN A 46 1.21 -13.08 2.04
N VAL A 47 2.34 -12.99 1.32
CA VAL A 47 2.71 -11.74 0.64
C VAL A 47 2.44 -11.86 -0.84
N VAL A 48 1.79 -10.84 -1.40
CA VAL A 48 1.47 -10.75 -2.83
C VAL A 48 1.88 -9.38 -3.36
N SER A 49 2.59 -9.36 -4.48
CA SER A 49 3.00 -8.13 -5.13
C SER A 49 2.53 -8.13 -6.59
N PRO A 50 1.46 -7.39 -6.92
CA PRO A 50 1.01 -7.23 -8.29
C PRO A 50 1.93 -6.31 -9.09
N ARG A 51 1.89 -6.46 -10.42
CA ARG A 51 2.59 -5.63 -11.39
C ARG A 51 1.65 -4.56 -11.93
N GLY A 52 2.09 -3.30 -11.98
CA GLY A 52 1.38 -2.22 -12.63
C GLY A 52 1.06 -2.54 -14.10
N PRO A 53 -0.15 -2.20 -14.60
CA PRO A 53 -0.58 -2.60 -15.94
C PRO A 53 0.07 -1.80 -17.08
N LEU A 54 0.66 -0.65 -16.79
CA LEU A 54 1.13 0.27 -17.82
C LEU A 54 2.63 0.14 -18.08
N GLN A 55 2.98 0.10 -19.38
CA GLN A 55 4.35 0.32 -19.85
C GLN A 55 4.39 1.55 -20.75
N ARG A 56 5.45 2.34 -20.65
CA ARG A 56 5.64 3.51 -21.51
C ARG A 56 6.90 3.32 -22.37
N PRO A 57 6.82 3.53 -23.69
CA PRO A 57 8.00 3.48 -24.55
C PRO A 57 9.12 4.39 -24.03
N GLY A 58 10.35 3.84 -23.92
CA GLY A 58 11.51 4.56 -23.45
C GLY A 58 11.61 4.75 -21.91
N TRP A 59 10.68 4.21 -21.15
CA TRP A 59 10.74 4.21 -19.68
C TRP A 59 10.91 2.78 -19.16
N PRO A 60 11.73 2.58 -18.13
CA PRO A 60 11.91 1.26 -17.53
C PRO A 60 10.65 0.81 -16.78
N GLY A 61 10.50 -0.51 -16.60
CA GLY A 61 9.53 -1.14 -15.73
C GLY A 61 8.07 -0.81 -16.04
N TYR A 62 7.27 -0.81 -14.99
CA TYR A 62 5.82 -0.69 -15.04
C TYR A 62 5.33 0.49 -14.20
N HIS A 63 4.09 0.92 -14.50
CA HIS A 63 3.46 2.07 -13.88
C HIS A 63 2.01 1.75 -13.52
N TRP A 64 1.50 2.40 -12.47
CA TRP A 64 0.09 2.28 -12.10
C TRP A 64 -0.80 3.22 -12.89
N TYR A 65 -0.33 4.45 -13.11
CA TYR A 65 -1.05 5.48 -13.86
C TYR A 65 -0.06 6.42 -14.57
N ALA A 66 -0.53 7.20 -15.52
CA ALA A 66 0.25 8.26 -16.12
C ALA A 66 0.36 9.46 -15.15
N VAL A 67 1.53 10.12 -15.17
CA VAL A 67 1.84 11.25 -14.28
C VAL A 67 2.09 12.50 -15.12
N PRO A 68 1.08 13.33 -15.41
CA PRO A 68 1.27 14.63 -16.04
C PRO A 68 2.11 15.56 -15.15
N ARG A 69 1.86 15.54 -13.84
CA ARG A 69 2.56 16.29 -12.81
C ARG A 69 2.54 15.52 -11.50
N VAL A 70 3.60 15.60 -10.69
CA VAL A 70 3.65 15.01 -9.34
C VAL A 70 2.50 15.55 -8.50
N GLY A 71 1.82 14.64 -7.79
CA GLY A 71 0.62 14.95 -7.01
C GLY A 71 -0.68 14.98 -7.82
N TYR A 72 -0.64 14.78 -9.15
CA TYR A 72 -1.81 14.79 -10.02
C TYR A 72 -1.78 13.59 -10.96
N PRO A 73 -2.32 12.45 -10.54
CA PRO A 73 -2.51 11.29 -11.41
C PRO A 73 -3.39 11.64 -12.61
N ASP A 74 -3.11 11.07 -13.76
CA ASP A 74 -4.03 11.11 -14.89
C ASP A 74 -5.31 10.34 -14.55
N PRO A 75 -6.51 10.97 -14.62
CA PRO A 75 -7.73 10.37 -14.10
C PRO A 75 -8.14 9.08 -14.81
N GLU A 76 -7.97 9.00 -16.13
CA GLU A 76 -8.39 7.85 -16.95
C GLU A 76 -7.54 6.61 -16.59
N THR A 77 -6.22 6.74 -16.61
CA THR A 77 -5.31 5.63 -16.32
C THR A 77 -5.34 5.25 -14.83
N PHE A 78 -5.59 6.22 -13.94
CA PHE A 78 -5.80 5.95 -12.53
C PHE A 78 -7.07 5.11 -12.31
N ALA A 79 -8.21 5.52 -12.87
CA ALA A 79 -9.47 4.81 -12.73
C ALA A 79 -9.40 3.38 -13.31
N ALA A 80 -8.78 3.21 -14.48
CA ALA A 80 -8.58 1.89 -15.09
C ALA A 80 -7.74 0.96 -14.19
N THR A 81 -6.67 1.47 -13.61
CA THR A 81 -5.82 0.69 -12.70
C THR A 81 -6.51 0.43 -11.35
N TYR A 82 -7.24 1.40 -10.82
CA TYR A 82 -8.01 1.25 -9.60
C TYR A 82 -9.03 0.10 -9.73
N SER A 83 -9.78 0.06 -10.86
CA SER A 83 -10.70 -1.04 -11.16
C SER A 83 -9.98 -2.39 -11.26
N ALA A 84 -8.88 -2.46 -12.02
CA ALA A 84 -8.13 -3.69 -12.20
C ALA A 84 -7.54 -4.23 -10.88
N LEU A 85 -7.04 -3.35 -10.01
CA LEU A 85 -6.54 -3.72 -8.69
C LEU A 85 -7.68 -4.11 -7.74
N SER A 86 -8.85 -3.46 -7.83
CA SER A 86 -10.03 -3.82 -7.06
C SER A 86 -10.46 -5.26 -7.37
N GLU A 87 -10.60 -5.60 -8.66
CA GLU A 87 -10.90 -6.96 -9.12
C GLU A 87 -9.82 -7.97 -8.66
N PHE A 88 -8.54 -7.59 -8.76
CA PHE A 88 -7.44 -8.42 -8.32
C PHE A 88 -7.49 -8.71 -6.81
N HIS A 89 -7.79 -7.71 -5.97
CA HIS A 89 -7.93 -7.90 -4.53
C HIS A 89 -9.12 -8.79 -4.20
N ASP A 90 -10.27 -8.59 -4.84
CA ASP A 90 -11.48 -9.39 -4.60
C ASP A 90 -11.22 -10.88 -4.94
N GLU A 91 -10.62 -11.17 -6.10
CA GLU A 91 -10.20 -12.53 -6.47
C GLU A 91 -9.16 -13.12 -5.49
N LEU A 92 -8.25 -12.28 -4.99
CA LEU A 92 -7.23 -12.72 -4.04
C LEU A 92 -7.84 -13.10 -2.70
N TRP A 93 -8.77 -12.31 -2.17
CA TRP A 93 -9.51 -12.61 -0.93
C TRP A 93 -10.34 -13.90 -1.06
N GLU A 94 -11.04 -14.07 -2.17
CA GLU A 94 -11.76 -15.33 -2.45
C GLU A 94 -10.84 -16.55 -2.47
N ARG A 95 -9.69 -16.43 -3.16
CA ARG A 95 -8.72 -17.51 -3.32
C ARG A 95 -8.03 -17.88 -2.01
N THR A 96 -7.62 -16.89 -1.22
CA THR A 96 -6.87 -17.09 0.02
C THR A 96 -7.75 -17.33 1.24
N ARG A 97 -9.02 -16.92 1.17
CA ARG A 97 -9.95 -16.85 2.31
C ARG A 97 -9.49 -15.90 3.44
N LEU A 98 -8.59 -14.97 3.09
CA LEU A 98 -8.14 -13.89 3.95
C LEU A 98 -8.84 -12.62 3.50
N GLY A 99 -9.75 -12.10 4.31
CA GLY A 99 -10.58 -10.94 3.97
C GLY A 99 -9.84 -9.59 4.04
N PRO A 100 -10.52 -8.50 3.69
CA PRO A 100 -9.95 -7.16 3.80
C PRO A 100 -9.48 -6.83 5.22
N GLU A 101 -10.23 -7.23 6.24
CA GLU A 101 -9.91 -7.04 7.66
C GLU A 101 -8.66 -7.81 8.12
N GLN A 102 -8.16 -8.73 7.29
CA GLN A 102 -6.91 -9.47 7.47
C GLN A 102 -5.83 -9.02 6.48
N THR A 103 -6.06 -7.93 5.75
CA THR A 103 -5.18 -7.45 4.68
C THR A 103 -4.51 -6.14 5.06
N VAL A 104 -3.18 -6.09 4.92
CA VAL A 104 -2.39 -4.86 4.94
C VAL A 104 -1.99 -4.49 3.51
N LEU A 105 -2.26 -3.25 3.11
CA LEU A 105 -1.87 -2.70 1.82
C LEU A 105 -0.59 -1.88 1.98
N GLY A 106 0.52 -2.37 1.44
CA GLY A 106 1.79 -1.68 1.47
C GLY A 106 2.16 -1.06 0.12
N GLY A 107 2.92 0.03 0.14
CA GLY A 107 3.38 0.63 -1.11
C GLY A 107 4.54 1.60 -0.96
N PHE A 108 5.24 1.82 -2.07
CA PHE A 108 6.26 2.85 -2.19
C PHE A 108 5.92 3.81 -3.33
N SER A 109 6.04 5.12 -3.08
CA SER A 109 5.89 6.16 -4.10
C SER A 109 4.53 6.07 -4.82
N MET A 110 4.50 5.82 -6.12
CA MET A 110 3.28 5.61 -6.91
C MET A 110 2.43 4.45 -6.37
N GLY A 111 3.05 3.39 -5.85
CA GLY A 111 2.35 2.27 -5.22
C GLY A 111 1.66 2.65 -3.91
N THR A 112 2.25 3.54 -3.11
CA THR A 112 1.59 4.11 -1.92
C THR A 112 0.28 4.81 -2.29
N VAL A 113 0.27 5.54 -3.41
CA VAL A 113 -0.96 6.21 -3.88
C VAL A 113 -2.06 5.19 -4.17
N MET A 114 -1.72 4.04 -4.77
CA MET A 114 -2.68 2.95 -5.00
C MET A 114 -3.09 2.26 -3.70
N SER A 115 -2.18 2.08 -2.73
CA SER A 115 -2.52 1.55 -1.42
C SER A 115 -3.52 2.45 -0.68
N TYR A 116 -3.33 3.77 -0.70
CA TYR A 116 -4.31 4.71 -0.18
C TYR A 116 -5.63 4.66 -0.97
N ALA A 117 -5.56 4.61 -2.32
CA ALA A 117 -6.75 4.56 -3.15
C ALA A 117 -7.66 3.38 -2.77
N LEU A 118 -7.08 2.19 -2.67
CA LEU A 118 -7.79 0.95 -2.39
C LEU A 118 -8.17 0.81 -0.91
N GLY A 119 -7.32 1.30 -0.01
CA GLY A 119 -7.56 1.20 1.42
C GLY A 119 -8.53 2.26 1.95
N LEU A 120 -8.66 3.41 1.30
CA LEU A 120 -9.49 4.52 1.75
C LEU A 120 -10.69 4.81 0.82
N GLY A 121 -10.76 4.22 -0.37
CA GLY A 121 -11.82 4.46 -1.34
C GLY A 121 -13.20 4.06 -0.80
N ARG A 122 -14.21 4.92 -1.01
CA ARG A 122 -15.58 4.72 -0.49
C ARG A 122 -16.22 3.40 -0.94
N ASP A 123 -15.88 2.95 -2.13
CA ASP A 123 -16.41 1.75 -2.79
C ASP A 123 -15.60 0.48 -2.48
N ARG A 124 -14.61 0.58 -1.57
CA ARG A 124 -13.79 -0.56 -1.15
C ARG A 124 -14.00 -0.89 0.34
N PRO A 125 -13.85 -2.16 0.73
CA PRO A 125 -13.85 -2.52 2.14
C PRO A 125 -12.61 -1.98 2.86
N ALA A 126 -12.72 -1.81 4.18
CA ALA A 126 -11.64 -1.34 5.03
C ALA A 126 -10.58 -2.44 5.21
N PRO A 127 -9.29 -2.20 4.90
CA PRO A 127 -8.21 -3.13 5.24
C PRO A 127 -7.83 -3.03 6.72
N ALA A 128 -7.11 -4.03 7.24
CA ALA A 128 -6.50 -3.98 8.56
C ALA A 128 -5.50 -2.83 8.69
N GLY A 129 -4.74 -2.54 7.62
CA GLY A 129 -3.80 -1.44 7.67
C GLY A 129 -3.27 -0.97 6.30
N ILE A 130 -2.63 0.20 6.33
CA ILE A 130 -1.96 0.80 5.18
C ILE A 130 -0.52 1.15 5.56
N LEU A 131 0.46 0.55 4.89
CA LEU A 131 1.90 0.79 5.06
C LEU A 131 2.39 1.70 3.92
N ALA A 132 2.53 2.99 4.19
CA ALA A 132 2.71 4.04 3.20
C ALA A 132 4.12 4.63 3.22
N PHE A 133 4.94 4.34 2.20
CA PHE A 133 6.27 4.92 2.03
C PHE A 133 6.30 5.95 0.90
N SER A 134 6.66 7.20 1.23
CA SER A 134 6.98 8.29 0.28
C SER A 134 5.93 8.50 -0.82
N GLY A 135 4.64 8.53 -0.47
CA GLY A 135 3.53 8.75 -1.39
C GLY A 135 2.57 9.86 -0.93
N PHE A 136 1.38 9.87 -1.49
CA PHE A 136 0.32 10.82 -1.15
C PHE A 136 -1.07 10.21 -1.29
N VAL A 137 -2.05 10.75 -0.57
CA VAL A 137 -3.46 10.39 -0.75
C VAL A 137 -3.94 10.89 -2.11
N PRO A 138 -4.64 10.07 -2.92
CA PRO A 138 -5.06 10.45 -4.27
C PRO A 138 -5.78 11.80 -4.35
N THR A 139 -5.50 12.53 -5.45
CA THR A 139 -6.06 13.87 -5.72
C THR A 139 -6.93 13.88 -6.99
N VAL A 140 -7.42 12.71 -7.40
CA VAL A 140 -8.29 12.55 -8.57
C VAL A 140 -9.71 12.94 -8.18
N ASP A 141 -10.35 13.81 -8.96
CA ASP A 141 -11.65 14.41 -8.60
C ASP A 141 -12.78 13.40 -8.36
N ASP A 142 -12.80 12.31 -9.12
CA ASP A 142 -13.84 11.27 -9.02
C ASP A 142 -13.55 10.23 -7.90
N TRP A 143 -12.40 10.30 -7.26
CA TRP A 143 -12.06 9.43 -6.13
C TRP A 143 -12.31 10.15 -4.80
N VAL A 144 -13.09 9.54 -3.92
CA VAL A 144 -13.46 10.10 -2.62
C VAL A 144 -13.05 9.13 -1.50
N PRO A 145 -12.26 9.59 -0.51
CA PRO A 145 -11.96 8.78 0.67
C PRO A 145 -13.21 8.61 1.57
N GLU A 146 -13.30 7.47 2.20
CA GLU A 146 -14.23 7.17 3.29
C GLU A 146 -13.40 6.88 4.54
N LEU A 147 -13.51 7.71 5.57
CA LEU A 147 -12.72 7.57 6.80
C LEU A 147 -13.55 7.11 8.00
N GLN A 148 -14.81 7.54 8.08
CA GLN A 148 -15.65 7.32 9.27
C GLN A 148 -15.92 5.84 9.56
N SER A 149 -16.04 5.01 8.52
CA SER A 149 -16.24 3.56 8.66
C SER A 149 -14.94 2.76 8.80
N ARG A 150 -13.77 3.43 8.90
CA ARG A 150 -12.44 2.79 8.87
C ARG A 150 -11.67 2.91 10.17
N THR A 151 -12.35 3.11 11.28
CA THR A 151 -11.73 3.33 12.60
C THR A 151 -10.82 2.18 13.08
N ALA A 152 -10.98 0.98 12.50
CA ALA A 152 -10.11 -0.17 12.76
C ALA A 152 -8.91 -0.28 11.79
N THR A 153 -8.80 0.62 10.78
CA THR A 153 -7.67 0.62 9.86
C THR A 153 -6.49 1.38 10.46
N HIS A 154 -5.37 0.70 10.66
CA HIS A 154 -4.12 1.33 11.11
C HIS A 154 -3.35 1.90 9.92
N VAL A 155 -2.70 3.05 10.09
CA VAL A 155 -1.91 3.67 9.01
C VAL A 155 -0.50 3.98 9.48
N PHE A 156 0.51 3.42 8.79
CA PHE A 156 1.90 3.80 8.96
C PHE A 156 2.33 4.68 7.78
N ILE A 157 2.87 5.85 8.09
CA ILE A 157 3.36 6.79 7.08
C ILE A 157 4.83 7.08 7.34
N ALA A 158 5.69 6.85 6.34
CA ALA A 158 7.09 7.23 6.41
C ALA A 158 7.52 8.03 5.19
N HIS A 159 8.23 9.14 5.39
CA HIS A 159 8.60 10.06 4.31
C HIS A 159 9.98 10.69 4.54
N GLY A 160 10.81 10.71 3.49
CA GLY A 160 12.11 11.41 3.53
C GLY A 160 11.94 12.93 3.49
N ARG A 161 12.55 13.66 4.43
CA ARG A 161 12.53 15.13 4.43
C ARG A 161 13.20 15.76 3.20
N ASN A 162 14.18 15.06 2.65
CA ASN A 162 14.95 15.52 1.49
C ASN A 162 14.49 14.86 0.18
N ASP A 163 13.26 14.33 0.14
CA ASP A 163 12.70 13.69 -1.06
C ASP A 163 12.53 14.72 -2.20
N PRO A 164 13.30 14.60 -3.30
CA PRO A 164 13.25 15.56 -4.40
C PRO A 164 12.15 15.21 -5.43
N ILE A 165 11.49 14.08 -5.29
CA ILE A 165 10.48 13.57 -6.25
C ILE A 165 9.08 13.83 -5.72
N ILE A 166 8.78 13.36 -4.51
CA ILE A 166 7.53 13.61 -3.80
C ILE A 166 7.89 14.31 -2.50
N GLY A 167 7.76 15.63 -2.46
CA GLY A 167 8.17 16.42 -1.29
C GLY A 167 7.47 15.97 -0.01
N VAL A 168 8.14 16.12 1.12
CA VAL A 168 7.65 15.64 2.44
C VAL A 168 6.30 16.25 2.85
N GLU A 169 5.93 17.40 2.29
CA GLU A 169 4.64 18.05 2.51
C GLU A 169 3.45 17.19 2.06
N PHE A 170 3.66 16.23 1.14
CA PHE A 170 2.63 15.26 0.78
C PHE A 170 2.37 14.26 1.91
N GLY A 171 3.42 13.75 2.55
CA GLY A 171 3.30 12.89 3.73
C GLY A 171 2.65 13.61 4.91
N ARG A 172 3.04 14.86 5.15
CA ARG A 172 2.45 15.71 6.20
C ARG A 172 0.97 16.00 5.95
N ARG A 173 0.57 16.21 4.70
CA ARG A 173 -0.86 16.36 4.32
C ARG A 173 -1.64 15.07 4.50
N ALA A 174 -1.05 13.93 4.14
CA ALA A 174 -1.68 12.62 4.38
C ALA A 174 -1.90 12.41 5.89
N ARG A 175 -0.88 12.66 6.71
CA ARG A 175 -1.02 12.64 8.18
C ARG A 175 -2.15 13.55 8.66
N ALA A 176 -2.14 14.82 8.28
CA ALA A 176 -3.14 15.79 8.72
C ALA A 176 -4.59 15.45 8.32
N LEU A 177 -4.75 14.75 7.16
CA LEU A 177 -6.05 14.29 6.69
C LEU A 177 -6.56 13.09 7.52
N LEU A 178 -5.67 12.19 7.91
CA LEU A 178 -6.03 10.90 8.50
C LEU A 178 -5.99 10.92 10.04
N GLU A 179 -5.11 11.74 10.63
CA GLU A 179 -4.95 11.86 12.08
C GLU A 179 -6.22 12.44 12.72
N GLY A 180 -6.79 11.74 13.67
CA GLY A 180 -8.07 12.08 14.31
C GLY A 180 -9.27 11.24 13.82
N GLU A 181 -9.18 10.64 12.65
CA GLU A 181 -10.17 9.69 12.14
C GLU A 181 -9.65 8.24 12.23
N LEU A 182 -8.35 8.04 12.02
CA LEU A 182 -7.67 6.75 11.99
C LEU A 182 -6.49 6.72 12.98
N ASP A 183 -6.04 5.52 13.34
CA ASP A 183 -4.79 5.31 14.08
C ASP A 183 -3.59 5.49 13.14
N VAL A 184 -2.90 6.63 13.26
CA VAL A 184 -1.80 7.03 12.37
C VAL A 184 -0.46 7.06 13.11
N GLU A 185 0.49 6.25 12.66
CA GLU A 185 1.90 6.34 13.05
C GLU A 185 2.71 7.03 11.94
N TYR A 186 3.38 8.16 12.26
CA TYR A 186 4.06 8.99 11.27
C TYR A 186 5.55 9.15 11.55
N HIS A 187 6.38 8.94 10.53
CA HIS A 187 7.84 9.03 10.61
C HIS A 187 8.45 9.89 9.50
N GLU A 188 9.47 10.67 9.86
CA GLU A 188 10.34 11.38 8.92
C GLU A 188 11.80 11.08 9.22
N THR A 189 12.61 10.88 8.18
CA THR A 189 14.08 10.88 8.26
C THR A 189 14.67 11.89 7.29
N ASP A 190 15.99 12.03 7.24
CA ASP A 190 16.68 12.89 6.26
C ASP A 190 16.88 12.20 4.90
N ALA A 191 16.19 11.10 4.66
CA ALA A 191 16.24 10.37 3.40
C ALA A 191 15.75 11.19 2.22
N ALA A 192 16.22 10.78 1.02
CA ALA A 192 15.66 11.18 -0.26
C ALA A 192 14.48 10.27 -0.66
N HIS A 193 14.26 10.01 -1.98
CA HIS A 193 13.15 9.20 -2.48
C HIS A 193 13.48 7.69 -2.48
N TYR A 194 13.53 7.08 -1.30
CA TYR A 194 13.68 5.63 -1.11
C TYR A 194 13.10 5.21 0.26
N VAL A 195 12.88 3.92 0.45
CA VAL A 195 12.50 3.37 1.77
C VAL A 195 13.75 3.35 2.65
N ASP A 196 13.85 4.30 3.59
CA ASP A 196 14.99 4.40 4.49
C ASP A 196 15.02 3.20 5.45
N PRO A 197 16.14 2.46 5.54
CA PRO A 197 16.31 1.40 6.52
C PRO A 197 16.03 1.82 7.97
N ALA A 198 16.15 3.10 8.31
CA ALA A 198 15.82 3.62 9.62
C ALA A 198 14.34 3.45 9.99
N TYR A 199 13.44 3.32 9.02
CA TYR A 199 12.01 3.05 9.29
C TYR A 199 11.71 1.58 9.60
N LEU A 200 12.57 0.65 9.19
CA LEU A 200 12.27 -0.78 9.18
C LEU A 200 11.90 -1.34 10.56
N PRO A 201 12.56 -0.99 11.68
CA PRO A 201 12.16 -1.47 13.00
C PRO A 201 10.78 -1.00 13.43
N ALA A 202 10.43 0.27 13.16
CA ALA A 202 9.12 0.81 13.48
C ALA A 202 8.03 0.19 12.61
N ALA A 203 8.28 0.03 11.30
CA ALA A 203 7.34 -0.58 10.38
C ALA A 203 7.09 -2.06 10.68
N LEU A 204 8.12 -2.82 11.10
CA LEU A 204 7.98 -4.19 11.57
C LEU A 204 7.06 -4.26 12.80
N HIS A 205 7.37 -3.49 13.84
CA HIS A 205 6.57 -3.46 15.05
C HIS A 205 5.12 -3.00 14.80
N TRP A 206 4.94 -2.03 13.91
CA TRP A 206 3.62 -1.59 13.47
C TRP A 206 2.86 -2.72 12.75
N LEU A 207 3.51 -3.44 11.82
CA LEU A 207 2.90 -4.53 11.07
C LEU A 207 2.47 -5.70 11.99
N GLU A 208 3.25 -6.00 13.02
CA GLU A 208 2.90 -7.01 14.04
C GLU A 208 1.58 -6.66 14.76
N ARG A 209 1.32 -5.37 15.00
CA ARG A 209 0.09 -4.90 15.64
C ARG A 209 -1.10 -4.77 14.67
N ALA A 210 -0.82 -4.31 13.44
CA ALA A 210 -1.85 -4.03 12.43
C ALA A 210 -2.37 -5.30 11.75
N ALA A 211 -1.51 -6.31 11.57
CA ALA A 211 -1.95 -7.58 11.03
C ALA A 211 -2.70 -8.38 12.13
N PRO A 212 -3.89 -8.94 11.82
CA PRO A 212 -4.71 -9.61 12.82
C PRO A 212 -3.99 -10.75 13.52
N ASP A 213 -4.25 -10.92 14.81
CA ASP A 213 -3.83 -12.09 15.57
C ASP A 213 -4.82 -13.24 15.32
N PRO A 214 -4.38 -14.38 14.78
CA PRO A 214 -5.25 -15.54 14.56
C PRO A 214 -5.84 -16.11 15.86
N SER A 215 -5.28 -15.78 17.02
CA SER A 215 -5.77 -16.22 18.34
C SER A 215 -6.89 -15.34 18.89
N GLY A 216 -7.27 -14.23 18.25
CA GLY A 216 -8.28 -13.27 18.69
C GLY A 216 -9.73 -13.58 18.30
N GLY A 217 -10.02 -14.70 17.70
CA GLY A 217 -11.38 -15.17 17.36
C GLY A 217 -11.91 -16.16 18.40
N ASP A 218 -12.42 -15.67 19.51
CA ASP A 218 -13.50 -16.20 20.36
C ASP A 218 -13.40 -15.58 21.77
N GLY A 219 -14.07 -14.48 21.94
CA GLY A 219 -14.34 -13.87 23.24
C GLY A 219 -15.76 -13.33 23.26
#